data_cf3f9f483fad2622bafe0e040b8c995a
#
_entry.id   cf3f9f483fad2622bafe0e040b8c995a
#
_cell.length_a   1.000
_cell.length_b   1.000
_cell.length_c   1.000
_cell.angle_alpha   90.00
_cell.angle_beta   90.00
_cell.angle_gamma   90.00
#
_symmetry.space_group_name_H-M   'P 1'
#
loop_
_entity.id
_entity.type
_entity.pdbx_description
1 polymer ?
#
loop_
_entity_poly.entity_id
_entity_poly.type
_entity_poly.pdbx_seq_one_letter_code
_entity_poly.pdbx_strand_id
1 'polypeptide(L)'
;MDTKFTNSRESLDNARRAHTDWAGFTLAERIAAVELEGYVVIPNLLSAEQIEKIGTELDTLTTVPRDYTTQLRGSSDGPWPECPETARVIVLPAMIEFLSALFGDALICTSCLYDLSLPGHPGIAIHTDSQPYGSQIFGLQASSPVLARVLYYLDDLTPQRAPFKVIPRSHLSMHRDGLPYNRYLAHA
;
A
#
# COMPACT_ATOMS: atom_id res chain seq x y z
N MET A 1 -3.96 14.47 -35.16
CA MET A 1 -3.42 13.09 -35.36
C MET A 1 -3.29 12.45 -34.01
N ASP A 2 -4.33 11.72 -33.59
CA ASP A 2 -4.34 11.01 -32.32
C ASP A 2 -3.55 9.71 -32.44
N THR A 3 -2.33 9.72 -31.95
CA THR A 3 -1.58 8.49 -31.76
C THR A 3 -2.06 7.83 -30.46
N LYS A 4 -3.10 7.02 -30.54
CA LYS A 4 -3.43 6.07 -29.49
C LYS A 4 -2.32 5.01 -29.43
N PHE A 5 -1.36 5.20 -28.55
CA PHE A 5 -0.50 4.12 -28.09
C PHE A 5 -1.35 3.15 -27.26
N THR A 6 -2.04 2.25 -27.92
CA THR A 6 -2.56 1.05 -27.27
C THR A 6 -1.43 0.06 -27.15
N ASN A 7 -0.73 0.09 -26.02
CA ASN A 7 0.24 -0.94 -25.73
C ASN A 7 -0.52 -2.23 -25.37
N SER A 8 -0.73 -3.08 -26.37
CA SER A 8 -1.50 -4.32 -26.23
C SER A 8 -0.89 -5.30 -25.20
N ARG A 9 0.40 -5.17 -24.90
CA ARG A 9 1.06 -5.94 -23.84
C ARG A 9 0.64 -5.49 -22.44
N GLU A 10 0.55 -4.19 -22.18
CA GLU A 10 0.09 -3.65 -20.90
C GLU A 10 -1.35 -4.08 -20.58
N SER A 11 -2.23 -4.10 -21.57
CA SER A 11 -3.61 -4.53 -21.36
C SER A 11 -3.73 -6.02 -21.03
N LEU A 12 -2.89 -6.87 -21.62
CA LEU A 12 -2.85 -8.31 -21.36
C LEU A 12 -2.26 -8.61 -19.97
N ASP A 13 -1.21 -7.91 -19.56
CA ASP A 13 -0.62 -8.07 -18.24
C ASP A 13 -1.56 -7.57 -17.14
N ASN A 14 -2.25 -6.47 -17.34
CA ASN A 14 -3.26 -5.97 -16.41
C ASN A 14 -4.46 -6.90 -16.30
N ALA A 15 -4.93 -7.48 -17.41
CA ALA A 15 -6.00 -8.46 -17.41
C ALA A 15 -5.59 -9.75 -16.68
N ARG A 16 -4.37 -10.24 -16.87
CA ARG A 16 -3.84 -11.40 -16.15
C ARG A 16 -3.77 -11.18 -14.65
N ARG A 17 -3.36 -9.99 -14.21
CA ARG A 17 -3.23 -9.64 -12.79
C ARG A 17 -4.58 -9.45 -12.11
N ALA A 18 -5.57 -8.92 -12.81
CA ALA A 18 -6.94 -8.81 -12.29
C ALA A 18 -7.57 -10.17 -11.95
N HIS A 19 -7.04 -11.26 -12.53
CA HIS A 19 -7.50 -12.62 -12.30
C HIS A 19 -6.49 -13.49 -11.52
N THR A 20 -5.49 -12.89 -10.86
CA THR A 20 -4.54 -13.65 -10.06
C THR A 20 -5.24 -14.22 -8.83
N ASP A 21 -5.18 -15.53 -8.66
CA ASP A 21 -5.64 -16.21 -7.44
C ASP A 21 -4.61 -16.06 -6.32
N TRP A 22 -4.65 -14.90 -5.67
CA TRP A 22 -3.78 -14.59 -4.54
C TRP A 22 -3.99 -15.51 -3.33
N ALA A 23 -5.17 -16.09 -3.19
CA ALA A 23 -5.49 -16.96 -2.06
C ALA A 23 -4.70 -18.26 -2.12
N GLY A 24 -4.44 -18.77 -3.33
CA GLY A 24 -3.66 -20.00 -3.55
C GLY A 24 -2.15 -19.84 -3.38
N PHE A 25 -1.63 -18.62 -3.21
CA PHE A 25 -0.17 -18.41 -3.12
C PHE A 25 0.42 -18.96 -1.83
N THR A 26 1.46 -19.77 -2.00
CA THR A 26 2.36 -20.17 -0.91
C THR A 26 3.17 -18.97 -0.39
N LEU A 27 3.79 -19.10 0.77
CA LEU A 27 4.67 -18.08 1.33
C LEU A 27 5.79 -17.68 0.33
N ALA A 28 6.42 -18.67 -0.30
CA ALA A 28 7.48 -18.41 -1.29
C ALA A 28 6.97 -17.64 -2.52
N GLU A 29 5.79 -17.96 -3.02
CA GLU A 29 5.18 -17.24 -4.13
C GLU A 29 4.79 -15.81 -3.75
N ARG A 30 4.35 -15.56 -2.52
CA ARG A 30 4.08 -14.22 -2.01
C ARG A 30 5.36 -13.38 -1.92
N ILE A 31 6.47 -13.97 -1.44
CA ILE A 31 7.77 -13.30 -1.41
C ILE A 31 8.22 -12.98 -2.83
N ALA A 32 8.19 -13.95 -3.74
CA ALA A 32 8.55 -13.76 -5.13
C ALA A 32 7.69 -12.66 -5.81
N ALA A 33 6.39 -12.58 -5.48
CA ALA A 33 5.52 -11.52 -6.00
C ALA A 33 5.98 -10.13 -5.53
N VAL A 34 6.35 -9.96 -4.26
CA VAL A 34 6.87 -8.68 -3.76
C VAL A 34 8.21 -8.33 -4.40
N GLU A 35 9.11 -9.28 -4.53
CA GLU A 35 10.43 -9.05 -5.14
C GLU A 35 10.34 -8.69 -6.63
N LEU A 36 9.46 -9.37 -7.36
CA LEU A 36 9.35 -9.21 -8.81
C LEU A 36 8.39 -8.09 -9.21
N GLU A 37 7.25 -7.97 -8.54
CA GLU A 37 6.18 -7.05 -8.93
C GLU A 37 6.09 -5.82 -8.02
N GLY A 38 6.70 -5.87 -6.82
CA GLY A 38 6.68 -4.80 -5.82
C GLY A 38 5.46 -4.79 -4.93
N TYR A 39 4.57 -5.76 -5.07
CA TYR A 39 3.37 -5.89 -4.24
C TYR A 39 2.84 -7.33 -4.22
N VAL A 40 2.05 -7.61 -3.21
CA VAL A 40 1.26 -8.84 -3.09
C VAL A 40 -0.08 -8.51 -2.43
N VAL A 41 -1.11 -9.24 -2.77
CA VAL A 41 -2.40 -9.18 -2.05
C VAL A 41 -2.53 -10.43 -1.20
N ILE A 42 -2.85 -10.27 0.07
CA ILE A 42 -3.11 -11.37 1.02
C ILE A 42 -4.59 -11.30 1.39
N PRO A 43 -5.45 -12.05 0.73
CA PRO A 43 -6.88 -11.99 0.98
C PRO A 43 -7.25 -12.70 2.28
N ASN A 44 -8.38 -12.31 2.87
CA ASN A 44 -8.98 -12.95 4.05
C ASN A 44 -8.06 -13.02 5.27
N LEU A 45 -7.19 -12.04 5.44
CA LEU A 45 -6.26 -11.99 6.56
C LEU A 45 -6.96 -11.65 7.89
N LEU A 46 -8.02 -10.85 7.83
CA LEU A 46 -8.87 -10.51 8.95
C LEU A 46 -10.24 -11.19 8.83
N SER A 47 -10.78 -11.66 9.94
CA SER A 47 -12.16 -12.14 9.97
C SER A 47 -13.17 -10.98 9.97
N ALA A 48 -14.41 -11.25 9.61
CA ALA A 48 -15.48 -10.24 9.65
C ALA A 48 -15.65 -9.64 11.07
N GLU A 49 -15.54 -10.46 12.12
CA GLU A 49 -15.60 -10.02 13.50
C GLU A 49 -14.45 -9.07 13.86
N GLN A 50 -13.22 -9.36 13.38
CA GLN A 50 -12.08 -8.47 13.57
C GLN A 50 -12.27 -7.13 12.85
N ILE A 51 -12.76 -7.17 11.62
CA ILE A 51 -13.07 -5.96 10.84
C ILE A 51 -14.09 -5.09 11.56
N GLU A 52 -15.16 -5.67 12.09
CA GLU A 52 -16.21 -4.95 12.84
C GLU A 52 -15.65 -4.29 14.11
N LYS A 53 -14.85 -5.04 14.88
CA LYS A 53 -14.22 -4.50 16.11
C LYS A 53 -13.24 -3.36 15.81
N ILE A 54 -12.40 -3.53 14.81
CA ILE A 54 -11.47 -2.50 14.36
C ILE A 54 -12.23 -1.26 13.86
N GLY A 55 -13.26 -1.46 13.03
CA GLY A 55 -14.10 -0.36 12.56
C GLY A 55 -14.72 0.43 13.71
N THR A 56 -15.27 -0.26 14.71
CA THR A 56 -15.84 0.38 15.91
C THR A 56 -14.83 1.22 16.68
N GLU A 57 -13.57 0.74 16.82
CA GLU A 57 -12.51 1.53 17.46
C GLU A 57 -12.16 2.76 16.62
N LEU A 58 -11.96 2.57 15.31
CA LEU A 58 -11.53 3.63 14.41
C LEU A 58 -12.58 4.74 14.23
N ASP A 59 -13.87 4.40 14.32
CA ASP A 59 -14.97 5.37 14.27
C ASP A 59 -14.98 6.36 15.45
N THR A 60 -14.26 6.04 16.54
CA THR A 60 -14.08 6.95 17.67
C THR A 60 -12.97 7.98 17.48
N LEU A 61 -12.12 7.79 16.49
CA LEU A 61 -10.92 8.59 16.29
C LEU A 61 -11.23 9.92 15.60
N THR A 62 -10.57 10.96 16.07
CA THR A 62 -10.51 12.22 15.34
C THR A 62 -9.45 12.15 14.27
N THR A 63 -9.84 12.38 13.02
CA THR A 63 -8.91 12.50 11.91
C THR A 63 -8.63 13.95 11.56
N VAL A 64 -7.40 14.23 11.12
CA VAL A 64 -6.98 15.57 10.69
C VAL A 64 -6.57 15.54 9.21
N PRO A 65 -6.84 16.61 8.44
CA PRO A 65 -6.33 16.73 7.08
C PRO A 65 -4.81 16.71 7.04
N ARG A 66 -4.24 16.12 5.99
CA ARG A 66 -2.79 16.17 5.73
C ARG A 66 -2.48 17.10 4.56
N ASP A 67 -1.26 17.64 4.51
CA ASP A 67 -0.83 18.63 3.52
C ASP A 67 -1.04 18.21 2.05
N TYR A 68 -0.93 16.92 1.79
CA TYR A 68 -1.11 16.36 0.44
C TYR A 68 -2.49 15.78 0.20
N THR A 69 -3.40 15.90 1.16
CA THR A 69 -4.78 15.45 1.01
C THR A 69 -5.67 16.64 0.79
N THR A 70 -6.52 16.52 -0.20
CA THR A 70 -7.60 17.45 -0.42
C THR A 70 -8.64 17.31 0.70
N GLN A 71 -9.63 18.16 0.70
CA GLN A 71 -10.84 17.97 1.50
C GLN A 71 -11.38 16.54 1.30
N LEU A 72 -12.10 16.01 2.27
CA LEU A 72 -12.72 14.68 2.25
C LEU A 72 -11.76 13.51 2.56
N ARG A 73 -10.58 13.78 3.06
CA ARG A 73 -9.71 12.76 3.65
C ARG A 73 -9.07 13.27 4.93
N GLY A 74 -9.11 12.45 5.95
CA GLY A 74 -8.41 12.67 7.20
C GLY A 74 -7.55 11.49 7.60
N SER A 75 -6.56 11.74 8.42
CA SER A 75 -5.67 10.71 8.96
C SER A 75 -5.57 10.85 10.48
N SER A 76 -5.33 9.74 11.15
CA SER A 76 -4.93 9.67 12.55
C SER A 76 -3.64 8.89 12.68
N ASP A 77 -2.67 9.44 13.41
CA ASP A 77 -1.37 8.82 13.61
C ASP A 77 -1.38 7.96 14.89
N GLY A 78 -0.95 6.71 14.76
CA GLY A 78 -0.66 5.82 15.86
C GLY A 78 -1.80 5.60 16.86
N PRO A 79 -2.99 5.15 16.45
CA PRO A 79 -4.16 5.01 17.33
C PRO A 79 -4.05 3.87 18.35
N TRP A 80 -2.84 3.48 18.75
CA TRP A 80 -2.57 2.24 19.49
C TRP A 80 -3.16 2.18 20.90
N PRO A 81 -2.99 3.20 21.77
CA PRO A 81 -3.45 3.11 23.14
C PRO A 81 -4.97 3.04 23.25
N GLU A 82 -5.65 3.76 22.37
CA GLU A 82 -7.10 3.87 22.34
C GLU A 82 -7.78 2.78 21.52
N CYS A 83 -6.99 2.08 20.66
CA CYS A 83 -7.49 1.10 19.70
C CYS A 83 -6.75 -0.24 19.81
N PRO A 84 -6.97 -1.02 20.88
CA PRO A 84 -6.22 -2.26 21.12
C PRO A 84 -6.48 -3.35 20.07
N GLU A 85 -7.67 -3.44 19.47
CA GLU A 85 -7.93 -4.40 18.38
C GLU A 85 -7.18 -4.01 17.12
N THR A 86 -7.15 -2.71 16.81
CA THR A 86 -6.35 -2.17 15.69
C THR A 86 -4.85 -2.39 15.94
N ALA A 87 -4.36 -2.20 17.16
CA ALA A 87 -2.97 -2.46 17.50
C ALA A 87 -2.55 -3.93 17.27
N ARG A 88 -3.46 -4.88 17.44
CA ARG A 88 -3.19 -6.30 17.22
C ARG A 88 -2.87 -6.65 15.76
N VAL A 89 -3.34 -5.86 14.78
CA VAL A 89 -3.03 -6.15 13.38
C VAL A 89 -1.56 -5.97 13.03
N ILE A 90 -0.81 -5.16 13.81
CA ILE A 90 0.64 -4.96 13.61
C ILE A 90 1.39 -6.26 13.87
N VAL A 91 0.96 -7.01 14.89
CA VAL A 91 1.59 -8.25 15.34
C VAL A 91 0.79 -9.48 14.88
N LEU A 92 -0.02 -9.35 13.87
CA LEU A 92 -0.81 -10.47 13.34
C LEU A 92 0.13 -11.61 12.92
N PRO A 93 0.00 -12.84 13.49
CA PRO A 93 0.99 -13.90 13.29
C PRO A 93 1.31 -14.20 11.84
N ALA A 94 0.29 -14.30 10.98
CA ALA A 94 0.47 -14.56 9.55
C ALA A 94 1.22 -13.43 8.82
N MET A 95 1.08 -12.19 9.27
CA MET A 95 1.82 -11.06 8.72
C MET A 95 3.25 -11.02 9.22
N ILE A 96 3.48 -11.31 10.51
CA ILE A 96 4.83 -11.40 11.06
C ILE A 96 5.60 -12.54 10.39
N GLU A 97 4.99 -13.71 10.19
CA GLU A 97 5.59 -14.81 9.43
C GLU A 97 6.04 -14.38 8.04
N PHE A 98 5.16 -13.72 7.29
CA PHE A 98 5.47 -13.21 5.96
C PHE A 98 6.59 -12.18 5.97
N LEU A 99 6.53 -11.18 6.88
CA LEU A 99 7.55 -10.13 6.96
C LEU A 99 8.90 -10.66 7.45
N SER A 100 8.91 -11.62 8.40
CA SER A 100 10.15 -12.26 8.83
C SER A 100 10.80 -13.09 7.72
N ALA A 101 9.99 -13.76 6.89
CA ALA A 101 10.51 -14.47 5.74
C ALA A 101 11.07 -13.52 4.65
N LEU A 102 10.51 -12.30 4.55
CA LEU A 102 10.96 -11.29 3.57
C LEU A 102 12.19 -10.51 4.05
N PHE A 103 12.25 -10.12 5.33
CA PHE A 103 13.26 -9.20 5.88
C PHE A 103 14.21 -9.83 6.90
N GLY A 104 13.92 -11.04 7.38
CA GLY A 104 14.56 -11.60 8.58
C GLY A 104 13.85 -11.16 9.87
N ASP A 105 14.37 -11.61 11.01
CA ASP A 105 13.69 -11.46 12.30
C ASP A 105 13.82 -10.05 12.94
N ALA A 106 14.71 -9.22 12.43
CA ALA A 106 14.91 -7.86 12.96
C ALA A 106 13.91 -6.86 12.35
N LEU A 107 12.63 -7.03 12.65
CA LEU A 107 11.56 -6.17 12.15
C LEU A 107 11.36 -4.95 13.06
N ILE A 108 11.13 -3.80 12.45
CA ILE A 108 10.78 -2.55 13.14
C ILE A 108 9.52 -1.97 12.48
N CYS A 109 8.46 -1.81 13.28
CA CYS A 109 7.31 -1.02 12.86
C CYS A 109 7.64 0.47 13.02
N THR A 110 7.80 1.18 11.92
CA THR A 110 8.22 2.59 11.91
C THR A 110 7.06 3.56 12.06
N SER A 111 5.88 3.19 11.58
CA SER A 111 4.68 4.02 11.65
C SER A 111 3.43 3.17 11.46
N CYS A 112 2.34 3.67 11.99
CA CYS A 112 1.02 3.22 11.64
C CYS A 112 0.06 4.41 11.54
N LEU A 113 -0.83 4.32 10.59
CA LEU A 113 -1.76 5.37 10.23
C LEU A 113 -3.14 4.76 10.03
N TYR A 114 -4.16 5.50 10.44
CA TYR A 114 -5.53 5.32 9.97
C TYR A 114 -5.86 6.43 8.98
N ASP A 115 -6.34 6.06 7.81
CA ASP A 115 -6.78 6.98 6.77
C ASP A 115 -8.26 6.76 6.45
N LEU A 116 -9.05 7.81 6.56
CA LEU A 116 -10.47 7.81 6.20
C LEU A 116 -10.69 8.70 4.98
N SER A 117 -11.20 8.11 3.90
CA SER A 117 -11.61 8.85 2.69
C SER A 117 -13.13 8.89 2.62
N LEU A 118 -13.69 10.09 2.50
CA LEU A 118 -15.12 10.31 2.36
C LEU A 118 -15.57 10.26 0.90
N PRO A 119 -16.87 10.04 0.62
CA PRO A 119 -17.41 10.08 -0.73
C PRO A 119 -17.06 11.38 -1.45
N GLY A 120 -16.62 11.27 -2.71
CA GLY A 120 -16.19 12.40 -3.51
C GLY A 120 -14.70 12.74 -3.41
N HIS A 121 -13.93 12.05 -2.57
CA HIS A 121 -12.49 12.22 -2.53
C HIS A 121 -11.86 11.84 -3.88
N PRO A 122 -11.07 12.72 -4.52
CA PRO A 122 -10.57 12.51 -5.88
C PRO A 122 -9.44 11.48 -5.97
N GLY A 123 -8.99 10.93 -4.86
CA GLY A 123 -7.83 10.06 -4.77
C GLY A 123 -6.55 10.83 -4.44
N ILE A 124 -5.45 10.11 -4.36
CA ILE A 124 -4.11 10.64 -4.15
C ILE A 124 -3.30 10.43 -5.43
N ALA A 125 -2.47 11.41 -5.76
CA ALA A 125 -1.54 11.28 -6.88
C ALA A 125 -0.62 10.06 -6.71
N ILE A 126 -0.22 9.49 -7.82
CA ILE A 126 0.77 8.42 -7.85
C ILE A 126 2.08 8.95 -7.23
N HIS A 127 2.59 8.23 -6.24
CA HIS A 127 3.82 8.57 -5.54
C HIS A 127 4.52 7.29 -5.08
N THR A 128 5.73 7.42 -4.61
CA THR A 128 6.44 6.37 -3.87
C THR A 128 6.51 6.74 -2.39
N ASP A 129 6.33 5.77 -1.51
CA ASP A 129 6.45 5.95 -0.06
C ASP A 129 7.85 5.69 0.48
N SER A 130 8.74 5.16 -0.35
CA SER A 130 10.10 4.88 0.09
C SER A 130 11.00 6.10 0.01
N GLN A 131 11.86 6.20 1.01
CA GLN A 131 12.96 7.16 1.03
C GLN A 131 14.17 6.54 0.31
N PRO A 132 15.00 7.39 -0.23
CA PRO A 132 14.88 8.85 -0.30
C PRO A 132 14.29 9.29 -1.65
N TYR A 133 13.34 10.15 -1.60
CA TYR A 133 12.80 10.79 -2.80
C TYR A 133 13.88 11.63 -3.47
N GLY A 134 14.48 11.11 -4.56
CA GLY A 134 15.48 11.84 -5.32
C GLY A 134 16.77 12.19 -4.57
N SER A 135 17.07 11.52 -3.48
CA SER A 135 18.32 11.72 -2.76
C SER A 135 19.49 11.09 -3.51
N GLN A 136 20.54 11.87 -3.74
CA GLN A 136 21.79 11.37 -4.30
C GLN A 136 22.71 10.72 -3.25
N ILE A 137 22.38 10.87 -1.96
CA ILE A 137 23.18 10.34 -0.85
C ILE A 137 22.98 8.84 -0.66
N PHE A 138 21.77 8.37 -0.91
CA PHE A 138 21.43 6.96 -0.77
C PHE A 138 21.52 6.31 -2.14
N GLY A 139 22.51 5.48 -2.32
CA GLY A 139 22.65 4.69 -3.52
C GLY A 139 21.53 3.66 -3.70
N LEU A 140 21.52 3.08 -4.86
CA LEU A 140 20.62 2.01 -5.24
C LEU A 140 20.80 0.81 -4.30
N GLN A 141 19.79 0.47 -3.53
CA GLN A 141 19.71 -0.82 -2.84
C GLN A 141 18.92 -1.79 -3.73
N ALA A 142 19.62 -2.38 -4.67
CA ALA A 142 19.01 -3.11 -5.78
C ALA A 142 18.44 -4.49 -5.40
N SER A 143 18.73 -5.01 -4.21
CA SER A 143 18.54 -6.44 -3.96
C SER A 143 17.71 -6.81 -2.73
N SER A 144 17.33 -5.86 -1.89
CA SER A 144 16.54 -6.16 -0.70
C SER A 144 15.55 -5.05 -0.41
N PRO A 145 14.28 -5.35 -0.23
CA PRO A 145 13.33 -4.36 0.24
C PRO A 145 13.75 -3.90 1.63
N VAL A 146 13.95 -2.61 1.81
CA VAL A 146 14.28 -2.01 3.12
C VAL A 146 13.06 -1.51 3.86
N LEU A 147 11.95 -1.36 3.15
CA LEU A 147 10.67 -0.91 3.66
C LEU A 147 9.53 -1.63 2.95
N ALA A 148 8.58 -2.17 3.71
CA ALA A 148 7.30 -2.61 3.19
C ALA A 148 6.17 -1.84 3.88
N ARG A 149 5.15 -1.50 3.13
CA ARG A 149 3.92 -0.94 3.65
C ARG A 149 2.82 -1.98 3.60
N VAL A 150 2.24 -2.26 4.76
CA VAL A 150 1.08 -3.14 4.87
C VAL A 150 -0.17 -2.28 4.94
N LEU A 151 -1.13 -2.53 4.05
CA LEU A 151 -2.40 -1.82 3.97
C LEU A 151 -3.52 -2.80 4.32
N TYR A 152 -4.23 -2.55 5.40
CA TYR A 152 -5.43 -3.28 5.76
C TYR A 152 -6.64 -2.50 5.30
N TYR A 153 -7.42 -3.08 4.39
CA TYR A 153 -8.69 -2.51 3.95
C TYR A 153 -9.82 -3.12 4.75
N LEU A 154 -10.58 -2.27 5.40
CA LEU A 154 -11.74 -2.67 6.22
C LEU A 154 -13.04 -2.65 5.42
N ASP A 155 -13.03 -2.00 4.27
CA ASP A 155 -14.12 -1.96 3.30
C ASP A 155 -13.76 -2.68 2.02
N ASP A 156 -14.77 -3.18 1.30
CA ASP A 156 -14.61 -3.74 -0.03
C ASP A 156 -14.12 -2.68 -1.01
N LEU A 157 -13.03 -2.95 -1.70
CA LEU A 157 -12.50 -2.09 -2.74
C LEU A 157 -13.20 -2.38 -4.07
N THR A 158 -14.18 -1.56 -4.41
CA THR A 158 -14.82 -1.56 -5.72
C THR A 158 -14.27 -0.42 -6.59
N PRO A 159 -14.47 -0.43 -7.91
CA PRO A 159 -14.07 0.68 -8.76
C PRO A 159 -14.63 2.05 -8.33
N GLN A 160 -15.78 2.05 -7.63
CA GLN A 160 -16.44 3.25 -7.12
C GLN A 160 -15.91 3.70 -5.76
N ARG A 161 -15.14 2.86 -5.07
CA ARG A 161 -14.56 3.15 -3.74
C ARG A 161 -13.08 3.50 -3.80
N ALA A 162 -12.63 4.07 -4.92
CA ALA A 162 -11.25 4.52 -5.13
C ALA A 162 -10.20 3.45 -4.73
N PRO A 163 -10.17 2.30 -5.41
CA PRO A 163 -9.26 1.22 -5.09
C PRO A 163 -7.81 1.67 -5.21
N PHE A 164 -6.95 1.10 -4.35
CA PHE A 164 -5.52 1.31 -4.43
C PHE A 164 -4.99 0.89 -5.80
N LYS A 165 -4.11 1.70 -6.36
CA LYS A 165 -3.52 1.44 -7.67
C LYS A 165 -2.01 1.32 -7.52
N VAL A 166 -1.44 0.30 -8.13
CA VAL A 166 0.00 0.05 -8.13
C VAL A 166 0.49 0.03 -9.58
N ILE A 167 1.66 0.60 -9.82
CA ILE A 167 2.40 0.36 -11.05
C ILE A 167 3.36 -0.81 -10.78
N PRO A 168 3.11 -1.99 -11.33
CA PRO A 168 3.96 -3.14 -11.08
C PRO A 168 5.39 -2.88 -11.49
N ARG A 169 6.35 -3.40 -10.73
CA ARG A 169 7.79 -3.24 -10.94
C ARG A 169 8.33 -1.81 -10.79
N SER A 170 7.50 -0.87 -10.36
CA SER A 170 7.94 0.52 -10.17
C SER A 170 8.97 0.66 -9.04
N HIS A 171 9.00 -0.26 -8.08
CA HIS A 171 10.01 -0.32 -7.02
C HIS A 171 11.43 -0.54 -7.57
N LEU A 172 11.58 -1.18 -8.74
CA LEU A 172 12.85 -1.37 -9.41
C LEU A 172 13.33 -0.13 -10.16
N SER A 173 12.46 0.86 -10.37
CA SER A 173 12.75 2.10 -11.10
C SER A 173 12.84 3.34 -10.23
N MET A 174 12.80 3.20 -8.91
CA MET A 174 12.80 4.30 -7.93
C MET A 174 13.99 5.26 -8.05
N HIS A 175 15.02 4.85 -8.72
CA HIS A 175 16.28 5.59 -8.84
C HIS A 175 16.43 6.32 -10.17
N ARG A 176 15.46 6.21 -11.05
CA ARG A 176 15.41 7.05 -12.22
C ARG A 176 14.72 8.35 -11.83
N ASP A 177 15.36 9.46 -12.20
CA ASP A 177 14.94 10.82 -11.94
C ASP A 177 13.44 10.93 -11.80
N GLY A 178 12.99 11.27 -10.60
CA GLY A 178 11.67 11.02 -10.02
C GLY A 178 10.44 11.54 -10.73
N LEU A 179 10.52 11.67 -12.01
CA LEU A 179 9.42 11.96 -12.90
C LEU A 179 8.91 10.65 -13.50
N PRO A 180 7.66 10.37 -13.49
CA PRO A 180 6.46 11.11 -13.10
C PRO A 180 5.91 10.80 -11.69
N TYR A 181 6.68 10.16 -10.82
CA TYR A 181 6.22 9.60 -9.56
C TYR A 181 6.33 10.55 -8.36
N ASN A 182 6.68 11.81 -8.59
CA ASN A 182 6.80 12.77 -7.52
C ASN A 182 5.41 13.29 -7.11
N ARG A 183 5.02 13.07 -5.84
CA ARG A 183 3.76 13.53 -5.27
C ARG A 183 3.55 15.04 -5.39
N TYR A 184 4.62 15.82 -5.47
CA TYR A 184 4.56 17.28 -5.54
C TYR A 184 4.25 17.82 -6.95
N LEU A 185 4.44 17.03 -7.98
CA LEU A 185 4.14 17.45 -9.36
C LEU A 185 2.67 17.28 -9.74
N ALA A 186 1.91 16.54 -8.98
CA ALA A 186 0.50 16.31 -9.26
C ALA A 186 -0.42 17.45 -8.81
N HIS A 187 0.14 18.47 -8.16
CA HIS A 187 -0.58 19.64 -7.65
C HIS A 187 -0.13 20.96 -8.32
N ALA A 188 0.72 20.88 -9.35
CA ALA A 188 1.16 22.04 -10.12
C ALA A 188 0.25 22.35 -11.31
#